data_c5c7bb7f14b96b1dbd7a7159bb2a2d9b
#
_entry.id   c5c7bb7f14b96b1dbd7a7159bb2a2d9b
#
_cell.length_a   1.000
_cell.length_b   1.000
_cell.length_c   1.000
_cell.angle_alpha   90.00
_cell.angle_beta   90.00
_cell.angle_gamma   90.00
#
_symmetry.space_group_name_H-M   'P 1'
#
loop_
_entity.id
_entity.type
_entity.pdbx_description
1 polymer ?
#
loop_
_entity_poly.entity_id
_entity_poly.type
_entity_poly.pdbx_seq_one_letter_code
_entity_poly.pdbx_strand_id
1 'polypeptide(L)'
;MSCFNPAAVQGRLKLKGNKVSLQVIFWNWNWDSVEKAKNSSEGTIILPHSLEAEKAVLGSIFQNQDNLNVIQDKSGLEPGHFFFESHRLIFLSILDLDKKSEPCDLITTIEHLKSSGIDSIGPAYLIELIQSCPVSENIEYYARIVRDTFVKRRLIEKGQEVIQKALTAEGSSQDLLEILEKELLAISAENDRKGEGLISGTEVLQETIGVLEQRILADTLITGVPSGFTDLDHMTGGWQKSDLIILAARPAMGKTALCLNFATNALKVGKNVAIFSLEMSRSQLMERVLASEGRVDSSRLRKGDLGDEDQDRLMHAVRTVNAYGARFYIDETPGLSISELRSRTRRHKKENGLDLIIIDYLQLLSGSSDTKREGREREVSEISMNLKNLAKELSVPIIALAQLNRGPDSRPDKRPKSSDLRESGSLEQDADMILFVYRDEYYNPNSEDVGKAEIIFGKNRHGSQGTVQLAYLPNFVSFHNLMKG
;
A
#
# COMPACT_ATOMS: atom_id res chain seq x y z
N MET A 1 -19.39 -28.62 15.10
CA MET A 1 -20.74 -28.74 15.68
C MET A 1 -20.61 -29.20 17.10
N SER A 2 -20.75 -28.31 18.08
CA SER A 2 -21.15 -28.72 19.47
C SER A 2 -21.44 -27.43 20.25
N CYS A 3 -22.70 -27.25 20.51
CA CYS A 3 -23.41 -26.73 21.69
C CYS A 3 -22.95 -25.41 22.33
N PHE A 4 -23.63 -24.34 21.93
CA PHE A 4 -23.81 -23.16 22.75
C PHE A 4 -24.96 -23.35 23.74
N ASN A 5 -24.69 -23.10 25.03
CA ASN A 5 -25.72 -23.03 26.05
C ASN A 5 -25.68 -21.66 26.72
N PRO A 6 -26.69 -20.77 26.55
CA PRO A 6 -26.71 -19.47 27.19
C PRO A 6 -27.30 -19.56 28.59
N ALA A 7 -26.52 -19.32 29.63
CA ALA A 7 -27.01 -19.11 30.98
C ALA A 7 -27.29 -17.62 31.24
N ALA A 8 -28.55 -17.30 31.47
CA ALA A 8 -28.99 -15.96 31.86
C ALA A 8 -28.90 -15.79 33.38
N VAL A 9 -28.11 -14.82 33.85
CA VAL A 9 -28.09 -14.44 35.28
C VAL A 9 -28.93 -13.16 35.44
N GLN A 10 -30.03 -13.23 36.20
CA GLN A 10 -30.87 -12.11 36.57
C GLN A 10 -30.26 -11.33 37.75
N GLY A 11 -29.77 -10.14 37.52
CA GLY A 11 -29.32 -9.20 38.56
C GLY A 11 -30.41 -8.13 38.81
N ARG A 12 -30.86 -7.98 40.07
CA ARG A 12 -31.77 -6.89 40.48
C ARG A 12 -30.98 -5.73 41.09
N LEU A 13 -30.95 -4.59 40.43
CA LEU A 13 -30.49 -3.32 41.00
C LEU A 13 -31.70 -2.49 41.49
N LYS A 14 -31.70 -2.08 42.76
CA LYS A 14 -32.70 -1.16 43.33
C LYS A 14 -32.23 0.27 43.12
N LEU A 15 -32.84 1.00 42.22
CA LEU A 15 -32.80 2.45 42.20
C LEU A 15 -34.16 3.02 42.66
N LYS A 16 -34.10 4.07 43.46
CA LYS A 16 -35.29 4.73 44.05
C LYS A 16 -36.26 5.15 42.92
N GLY A 17 -37.43 4.53 42.92
CA GLY A 17 -38.61 5.12 42.33
C GLY A 17 -39.22 4.46 41.09
N ASN A 18 -38.58 3.53 40.34
CA ASN A 18 -39.28 2.78 39.27
C ASN A 18 -38.58 1.47 38.97
N LYS A 19 -39.38 0.38 38.84
CA LYS A 19 -38.89 -0.93 38.45
C LYS A 19 -38.72 -0.98 36.92
N VAL A 20 -37.49 -0.91 36.43
CA VAL A 20 -37.15 -1.18 35.04
C VAL A 20 -36.34 -2.46 35.01
N SER A 21 -36.83 -3.50 34.35
CA SER A 21 -36.07 -4.74 34.11
C SER A 21 -35.17 -4.54 32.87
N LEU A 22 -33.87 -4.40 33.08
CA LEU A 22 -32.87 -4.45 32.03
C LEU A 22 -32.39 -5.90 31.89
N GLN A 23 -32.65 -6.50 30.74
CA GLN A 23 -31.95 -7.72 30.32
C GLN A 23 -30.56 -7.32 29.76
N VAL A 24 -29.51 -7.53 30.55
CA VAL A 24 -28.13 -7.38 30.10
C VAL A 24 -27.68 -8.75 29.61
N ILE A 25 -27.52 -8.89 28.29
CA ILE A 25 -26.91 -10.09 27.70
C ILE A 25 -25.39 -9.94 27.86
N PHE A 26 -24.85 -10.60 28.86
CA PHE A 26 -23.40 -10.79 28.95
C PHE A 26 -22.98 -11.87 27.96
N TRP A 27 -22.14 -11.50 27.01
CA TRP A 27 -21.38 -12.46 26.23
C TRP A 27 -20.42 -13.17 27.20
N ASN A 28 -20.67 -14.47 27.45
CA ASN A 28 -19.77 -15.30 28.25
C ASN A 28 -18.47 -15.50 27.48
N TRP A 29 -17.53 -14.56 27.64
CA TRP A 29 -16.15 -14.87 27.43
C TRP A 29 -15.69 -15.69 28.64
N ASN A 30 -15.21 -16.90 28.37
CA ASN A 30 -14.80 -17.85 29.41
C ASN A 30 -13.59 -17.32 30.17
N TRP A 31 -13.83 -16.48 31.19
CA TRP A 31 -12.84 -15.96 32.12
C TRP A 31 -12.15 -17.08 32.91
N ASP A 32 -12.75 -18.29 33.02
CA ASP A 32 -12.17 -19.45 33.69
C ASP A 32 -10.88 -19.92 33.03
N SER A 33 -10.68 -19.66 31.72
CA SER A 33 -9.41 -19.95 31.05
C SER A 33 -8.33 -18.91 31.39
N VAL A 34 -8.70 -17.67 31.68
CA VAL A 34 -7.77 -16.61 32.10
C VAL A 34 -7.49 -16.70 33.60
N GLU A 35 -8.49 -17.08 34.43
CA GLU A 35 -8.28 -17.34 35.85
C GLU A 35 -7.55 -18.67 36.10
N LYS A 36 -7.77 -19.71 35.29
CA LYS A 36 -6.95 -20.92 35.32
C LYS A 36 -5.51 -20.68 34.89
N ALA A 37 -5.26 -19.74 33.99
CA ALA A 37 -3.91 -19.27 33.69
C ALA A 37 -3.29 -18.44 34.82
N LYS A 38 -4.11 -17.76 35.64
CA LYS A 38 -3.65 -17.05 36.86
C LYS A 38 -3.44 -17.97 38.05
N ASN A 39 -4.19 -19.06 38.17
CA ASN A 39 -4.16 -19.98 39.32
C ASN A 39 -3.27 -21.22 39.12
N SER A 40 -2.69 -21.41 37.93
CA SER A 40 -1.66 -22.42 37.70
C SER A 40 -0.30 -21.75 37.89
N SER A 41 0.21 -21.80 39.11
CA SER A 41 1.58 -21.48 39.56
C SER A 41 1.99 -20.01 39.35
N GLU A 42 2.67 -19.46 40.32
CA GLU A 42 3.63 -18.36 40.21
C GLU A 42 4.60 -18.61 39.04
N GLY A 43 4.10 -18.60 37.83
CA GLY A 43 4.84 -18.80 36.59
C GLY A 43 5.24 -17.44 36.06
N THR A 44 6.48 -17.06 36.28
CA THR A 44 7.16 -16.04 35.48
C THR A 44 6.84 -16.29 34.03
N ILE A 45 6.17 -15.36 33.34
CA ILE A 45 5.89 -15.45 31.90
C ILE A 45 7.23 -15.50 31.21
N ILE A 46 7.63 -16.68 30.74
CA ILE A 46 8.87 -16.84 29.98
C ILE A 46 8.58 -16.33 28.57
N LEU A 47 9.22 -15.21 28.20
CA LEU A 47 9.11 -14.66 26.86
C LEU A 47 9.69 -15.61 25.82
N PRO A 48 9.13 -15.69 24.61
CA PRO A 48 9.61 -16.55 23.53
C PRO A 48 11.09 -16.30 23.20
N HIS A 49 11.91 -17.33 23.28
CA HIS A 49 13.34 -17.33 22.92
C HIS A 49 13.80 -18.74 22.54
N SER A 50 14.94 -18.86 21.91
CA SER A 50 15.60 -20.13 21.62
C SER A 50 17.10 -19.99 21.88
N LEU A 51 17.55 -20.51 23.03
CA LEU A 51 18.95 -20.49 23.43
C LEU A 51 19.85 -21.20 22.41
N GLU A 52 19.38 -22.35 21.93
CA GLU A 52 20.12 -23.17 20.97
C GLU A 52 20.30 -22.45 19.63
N ALA A 53 19.24 -21.78 19.14
CA ALA A 53 19.32 -21.02 17.89
C ALA A 53 20.26 -19.82 18.01
N GLU A 54 20.20 -19.09 19.12
CA GLU A 54 21.10 -17.95 19.38
C GLU A 54 22.55 -18.41 19.47
N LYS A 55 22.85 -19.52 20.20
CA LYS A 55 24.18 -20.11 20.27
C LYS A 55 24.67 -20.57 18.92
N ALA A 56 23.83 -21.23 18.13
CA ALA A 56 24.19 -21.73 16.80
C ALA A 56 24.53 -20.57 15.84
N VAL A 57 23.77 -19.48 15.89
CA VAL A 57 24.05 -18.27 15.11
C VAL A 57 25.42 -17.68 15.45
N LEU A 58 25.69 -17.42 16.72
CA LEU A 58 26.97 -16.85 17.15
C LEU A 58 28.13 -17.80 16.91
N GLY A 59 27.97 -19.09 17.23
CA GLY A 59 28.99 -20.11 17.03
C GLY A 59 29.39 -20.28 15.57
N SER A 60 28.43 -20.17 14.64
CA SER A 60 28.70 -20.27 13.19
C SER A 60 29.54 -19.11 12.66
N ILE A 61 29.39 -17.89 13.21
CA ILE A 61 30.19 -16.73 12.81
C ILE A 61 31.66 -16.94 13.22
N PHE A 62 31.90 -17.48 14.43
CA PHE A 62 33.24 -17.81 14.88
C PHE A 62 33.87 -18.95 14.08
N GLN A 63 33.10 -19.87 13.51
CA GLN A 63 33.62 -20.92 12.61
C GLN A 63 33.93 -20.39 11.23
N ASN A 64 33.13 -19.50 10.69
CA ASN A 64 33.33 -18.83 9.42
C ASN A 64 32.74 -17.43 9.43
N GLN A 65 33.57 -16.40 9.33
CA GLN A 65 33.17 -15.00 9.34
C GLN A 65 32.22 -14.63 8.19
N ASP A 66 32.31 -15.32 7.03
CA ASP A 66 31.39 -15.07 5.90
C ASP A 66 29.91 -15.30 6.27
N ASN A 67 29.65 -16.11 7.29
CA ASN A 67 28.31 -16.32 7.80
C ASN A 67 27.67 -15.04 8.35
N LEU A 68 28.46 -14.05 8.79
CA LEU A 68 27.96 -12.76 9.21
C LEU A 68 27.23 -12.03 8.06
N ASN A 69 27.84 -12.04 6.87
CA ASN A 69 27.22 -11.44 5.67
C ASN A 69 25.90 -12.14 5.32
N VAL A 70 25.89 -13.48 5.36
CA VAL A 70 24.67 -14.27 5.12
C VAL A 70 23.56 -13.93 6.11
N ILE A 71 23.90 -13.75 7.39
CA ILE A 71 22.95 -13.39 8.44
C ILE A 71 22.40 -11.97 8.24
N GLN A 72 23.26 -11.01 7.92
CA GLN A 72 22.87 -9.63 7.68
C GLN A 72 22.03 -9.48 6.42
N ASP A 73 22.49 -10.02 5.29
CA ASP A 73 21.85 -9.86 3.99
C ASP A 73 20.51 -10.63 3.89
N LYS A 74 20.50 -11.90 4.32
CA LYS A 74 19.31 -12.75 4.16
C LYS A 74 18.34 -12.70 5.33
N SER A 75 18.83 -12.47 6.55
CA SER A 75 17.99 -12.53 7.75
C SER A 75 17.79 -11.17 8.41
N GLY A 76 18.61 -10.15 8.10
CA GLY A 76 18.56 -8.82 8.68
C GLY A 76 18.64 -8.87 10.21
N LEU A 77 19.52 -9.74 10.77
CA LEU A 77 19.60 -9.92 12.20
C LEU A 77 20.34 -8.72 12.84
N GLU A 78 19.76 -8.17 13.87
CA GLU A 78 20.31 -7.05 14.65
C GLU A 78 20.59 -7.49 16.09
N PRO A 79 21.47 -6.80 16.84
CA PRO A 79 21.76 -7.14 18.24
C PRO A 79 20.51 -7.21 19.13
N GLY A 80 19.52 -6.34 18.88
CA GLY A 80 18.24 -6.32 19.60
C GLY A 80 17.37 -7.57 19.43
N HIS A 81 17.64 -8.39 18.41
CA HIS A 81 16.89 -9.61 18.16
C HIS A 81 17.24 -10.76 19.12
N PHE A 82 18.41 -10.72 19.73
CA PHE A 82 18.81 -11.71 20.73
C PHE A 82 18.10 -11.49 22.06
N PHE A 83 17.70 -12.57 22.70
CA PHE A 83 17.06 -12.52 24.00
C PHE A 83 18.06 -12.33 25.14
N PHE A 84 19.17 -13.10 25.09
CA PHE A 84 20.19 -13.07 26.14
C PHE A 84 21.10 -11.86 25.96
N GLU A 85 21.31 -11.12 27.03
CA GLU A 85 22.18 -9.92 27.03
C GLU A 85 23.61 -10.25 26.59
N SER A 86 24.15 -11.38 27.07
CA SER A 86 25.49 -11.86 26.67
C SER A 86 25.60 -12.06 25.15
N HIS A 87 24.56 -12.66 24.51
CA HIS A 87 24.53 -12.87 23.06
C HIS A 87 24.44 -11.55 22.31
N ARG A 88 23.64 -10.61 22.82
CA ARG A 88 23.50 -9.27 22.28
C ARG A 88 24.83 -8.52 22.25
N LEU A 89 25.55 -8.56 23.36
CA LEU A 89 26.87 -7.91 23.50
C LEU A 89 27.92 -8.57 22.62
N ILE A 90 27.92 -9.92 22.51
CA ILE A 90 28.84 -10.65 21.62
C ILE A 90 28.55 -10.25 20.17
N PHE A 91 27.30 -10.26 19.74
CA PHE A 91 26.93 -9.90 18.36
C PHE A 91 27.28 -8.45 18.04
N LEU A 92 27.06 -7.52 19.00
CA LEU A 92 27.48 -6.13 18.85
C LEU A 92 29.00 -6.02 18.64
N SER A 93 29.79 -6.75 19.44
CA SER A 93 31.24 -6.77 19.32
C SER A 93 31.72 -7.33 17.97
N ILE A 94 31.06 -8.38 17.47
CA ILE A 94 31.32 -8.94 16.14
C ILE A 94 31.07 -7.89 15.05
N LEU A 95 29.94 -7.16 15.12
CA LEU A 95 29.62 -6.11 14.16
C LEU A 95 30.61 -4.95 14.18
N ASP A 96 31.12 -4.59 15.36
CA ASP A 96 32.08 -3.51 15.49
C ASP A 96 33.48 -3.91 14.99
N LEU A 97 33.89 -5.17 15.18
CA LEU A 97 35.11 -5.72 14.60
C LEU A 97 35.03 -5.77 13.06
N ASP A 98 33.92 -6.25 12.53
CA ASP A 98 33.67 -6.31 11.08
C ASP A 98 33.73 -4.92 10.42
N LYS A 99 33.10 -3.90 11.03
CA LYS A 99 33.19 -2.50 10.56
C LYS A 99 34.62 -1.96 10.52
N LYS A 100 35.50 -2.45 11.42
CA LYS A 100 36.93 -2.11 11.42
C LYS A 100 37.76 -2.96 10.51
N SER A 101 37.13 -3.93 9.82
CA SER A 101 37.81 -4.95 9.00
C SER A 101 38.82 -5.78 9.82
N GLU A 102 38.53 -6.03 11.08
CA GLU A 102 39.30 -6.87 11.98
C GLU A 102 38.72 -8.28 12.03
N PRO A 103 39.54 -9.32 12.22
CA PRO A 103 39.05 -10.70 12.31
C PRO A 103 38.08 -10.90 13.44
N CYS A 104 36.97 -11.60 13.19
CA CYS A 104 35.96 -11.94 14.20
C CYS A 104 36.27 -13.33 14.79
N ASP A 105 37.43 -13.48 15.46
CA ASP A 105 37.81 -14.70 16.16
C ASP A 105 37.67 -14.58 17.68
N LEU A 106 37.93 -15.69 18.36
CA LEU A 106 37.80 -15.78 19.82
C LEU A 106 38.69 -14.76 20.56
N ILE A 107 39.92 -14.53 20.09
CA ILE A 107 40.90 -13.68 20.77
C ILE A 107 40.51 -12.23 20.60
N THR A 108 40.29 -11.79 19.37
CA THR A 108 39.90 -10.41 19.05
C THR A 108 38.58 -10.00 19.67
N THR A 109 37.59 -10.90 19.69
CA THR A 109 36.29 -10.64 20.31
C THR A 109 36.41 -10.49 21.83
N ILE A 110 37.24 -11.30 22.51
CA ILE A 110 37.47 -11.17 23.95
C ILE A 110 38.18 -9.84 24.27
N GLU A 111 39.20 -9.48 23.51
CA GLU A 111 39.88 -8.21 23.69
C GLU A 111 38.97 -7.01 23.47
N HIS A 112 38.10 -7.08 22.44
CA HIS A 112 37.12 -6.04 22.17
C HIS A 112 36.10 -5.92 23.29
N LEU A 113 35.57 -7.04 23.83
CA LEU A 113 34.66 -7.04 24.96
C LEU A 113 35.28 -6.42 26.20
N LYS A 114 36.55 -6.79 26.54
CA LYS A 114 37.27 -6.22 27.66
C LYS A 114 37.55 -4.73 27.50
N SER A 115 37.97 -4.30 26.33
CA SER A 115 38.20 -2.88 26.03
C SER A 115 36.92 -2.04 26.13
N SER A 116 35.77 -2.67 25.91
CA SER A 116 34.44 -2.09 26.08
C SER A 116 33.90 -2.17 27.53
N GLY A 117 34.72 -2.66 28.51
CA GLY A 117 34.31 -2.78 29.90
C GLY A 117 33.39 -3.97 30.19
N ILE A 118 33.33 -4.97 29.34
CA ILE A 118 32.46 -6.14 29.48
C ILE A 118 33.30 -7.33 29.91
N ASP A 119 33.50 -7.47 31.25
CA ASP A 119 34.31 -8.56 31.85
C ASP A 119 33.47 -9.83 32.16
N SER A 120 32.14 -9.74 32.04
CA SER A 120 31.22 -10.82 32.41
C SER A 120 31.22 -12.00 31.43
N ILE A 121 31.75 -11.80 30.21
CA ILE A 121 31.78 -12.82 29.13
C ILE A 121 33.20 -13.34 29.02
N GLY A 122 33.45 -14.54 29.54
CA GLY A 122 34.76 -15.17 29.54
C GLY A 122 35.03 -16.06 28.30
N PRO A 123 36.32 -16.44 28.05
CA PRO A 123 36.69 -17.30 26.92
C PRO A 123 35.96 -18.64 26.91
N ALA A 124 35.70 -19.21 28.07
CA ALA A 124 34.98 -20.50 28.18
C ALA A 124 33.60 -20.47 27.53
N TYR A 125 32.89 -19.35 27.65
CA TYR A 125 31.58 -19.20 27.06
C TYR A 125 31.63 -19.08 25.54
N LEU A 126 32.60 -18.38 24.99
CA LEU A 126 32.77 -18.29 23.53
C LEU A 126 33.16 -19.67 22.94
N ILE A 127 33.98 -20.46 23.65
CA ILE A 127 34.30 -21.84 23.25
C ILE A 127 33.02 -22.70 23.24
N GLU A 128 32.18 -22.54 24.26
CA GLU A 128 30.88 -23.25 24.30
C GLU A 128 29.99 -22.87 23.10
N LEU A 129 29.95 -21.61 22.70
CA LEU A 129 29.21 -21.16 21.51
C LEU A 129 29.71 -21.84 20.24
N ILE A 130 31.02 -21.88 20.05
CA ILE A 130 31.65 -22.54 18.89
C ILE A 130 31.30 -24.03 18.82
N GLN A 131 31.32 -24.70 19.98
CA GLN A 131 31.00 -26.14 20.10
C GLN A 131 29.51 -26.44 19.93
N SER A 132 28.65 -25.46 20.22
CA SER A 132 27.20 -25.61 20.15
C SER A 132 26.64 -25.50 18.73
N CYS A 133 27.45 -25.16 17.72
CA CYS A 133 27.02 -25.03 16.35
C CYS A 133 27.01 -26.41 15.65
N PRO A 134 25.85 -27.02 15.34
CA PRO A 134 25.80 -28.39 14.83
C PRO A 134 26.25 -28.50 13.36
N VAL A 135 25.83 -27.52 12.50
CA VAL A 135 26.15 -27.49 11.07
C VAL A 135 26.05 -26.04 10.59
N SER A 136 27.14 -25.47 10.10
CA SER A 136 27.20 -24.07 9.61
C SER A 136 26.30 -23.80 8.38
N GLU A 137 25.92 -24.85 7.62
CA GLU A 137 25.09 -24.71 6.43
C GLU A 137 23.64 -24.29 6.72
N ASN A 138 23.14 -24.50 7.94
CA ASN A 138 21.77 -24.18 8.32
C ASN A 138 21.60 -22.83 9.04
N ILE A 139 22.60 -21.95 8.93
CA ILE A 139 22.65 -20.68 9.67
C ILE A 139 21.41 -19.79 9.40
N GLU A 140 20.95 -19.74 8.16
CA GLU A 140 19.76 -18.98 7.77
C GLU A 140 18.51 -19.44 8.52
N TYR A 141 18.38 -20.75 8.74
CA TYR A 141 17.26 -21.33 9.50
C TYR A 141 17.32 -20.92 10.98
N TYR A 142 18.50 -20.97 11.60
CA TYR A 142 18.66 -20.56 13.01
C TYR A 142 18.45 -19.05 13.18
N ALA A 143 18.98 -18.24 12.29
CA ALA A 143 18.75 -16.79 12.28
C ALA A 143 17.25 -16.46 12.16
N ARG A 144 16.49 -17.21 11.36
CA ARG A 144 15.04 -17.09 11.24
C ARG A 144 14.34 -17.40 12.57
N ILE A 145 14.74 -18.43 13.30
CA ILE A 145 14.17 -18.76 14.62
C ILE A 145 14.40 -17.61 15.60
N VAL A 146 15.63 -17.05 15.66
CA VAL A 146 15.94 -15.90 16.53
C VAL A 146 15.04 -14.71 16.20
N ARG A 147 14.85 -14.43 14.93
CA ARG A 147 13.99 -13.34 14.47
C ARG A 147 12.51 -13.59 14.78
N ASP A 148 12.00 -14.79 14.51
CA ASP A 148 10.61 -15.14 14.79
C ASP A 148 10.29 -15.03 16.30
N THR A 149 11.21 -15.41 17.16
CA THR A 149 11.05 -15.27 18.62
C THR A 149 11.08 -13.81 19.05
N PHE A 150 11.92 -12.98 18.42
CA PHE A 150 11.93 -11.52 18.65
C PHE A 150 10.60 -10.87 18.24
N VAL A 151 10.07 -11.18 17.04
CA VAL A 151 8.76 -10.66 16.59
C VAL A 151 7.66 -11.03 17.58
N LYS A 152 7.65 -12.28 18.08
CA LYS A 152 6.70 -12.70 19.11
C LYS A 152 6.84 -11.90 20.40
N ARG A 153 8.07 -11.59 20.85
CA ARG A 153 8.30 -10.74 22.03
C ARG A 153 7.77 -9.31 21.81
N ARG A 154 8.04 -8.72 20.65
CA ARG A 154 7.54 -7.39 20.28
C ARG A 154 6.02 -7.33 20.29
N LEU A 155 5.35 -8.36 19.74
CA LEU A 155 3.90 -8.46 19.75
C LEU A 155 3.32 -8.58 21.17
N ILE A 156 3.98 -9.36 22.06
CA ILE A 156 3.57 -9.48 23.45
C ILE A 156 3.73 -8.14 24.19
N GLU A 157 4.88 -7.49 24.04
CA GLU A 157 5.19 -6.19 24.68
C GLU A 157 4.18 -5.11 24.26
N LYS A 158 3.92 -5.00 22.96
CA LYS A 158 2.95 -4.02 22.43
C LYS A 158 1.51 -4.36 22.79
N GLY A 159 1.17 -5.65 22.81
CA GLY A 159 -0.12 -6.10 23.31
C GLY A 159 -0.35 -5.71 24.77
N GLN A 160 0.65 -5.88 25.61
CA GLN A 160 0.59 -5.48 27.02
C GLN A 160 0.46 -3.95 27.19
N GLU A 161 1.18 -3.15 26.39
CA GLU A 161 1.07 -1.70 26.39
C GLU A 161 -0.37 -1.24 26.02
N VAL A 162 -0.96 -1.83 24.98
CA VAL A 162 -2.33 -1.52 24.57
C VAL A 162 -3.35 -1.93 25.64
N ILE A 163 -3.19 -3.12 26.24
CA ILE A 163 -4.06 -3.58 27.34
C ILE A 163 -3.97 -2.61 28.51
N GLN A 164 -2.78 -2.16 28.89
CA GLN A 164 -2.58 -1.24 30.00
C GLN A 164 -3.25 0.10 29.74
N LYS A 165 -3.05 0.68 28.54
CA LYS A 165 -3.68 1.94 28.15
C LYS A 165 -5.22 1.84 28.10
N ALA A 166 -5.73 0.71 27.64
CA ALA A 166 -7.18 0.46 27.62
C ALA A 166 -7.79 0.36 29.02
N LEU A 167 -7.05 -0.24 29.98
CA LEU A 167 -7.47 -0.36 31.38
C LEU A 167 -7.42 0.97 32.12
N THR A 168 -6.44 1.83 31.82
CA THR A 168 -6.30 3.16 32.45
C THR A 168 -7.21 4.21 31.82
N ALA A 169 -7.97 3.87 30.79
CA ALA A 169 -8.82 4.78 30.02
C ALA A 169 -8.06 6.02 29.47
N GLU A 170 -6.79 5.87 29.20
CA GLU A 170 -5.95 6.90 28.57
C GLU A 170 -6.14 6.88 27.04
N GLY A 171 -6.60 8.00 26.50
CA GLY A 171 -6.87 8.17 25.07
C GLY A 171 -8.24 7.65 24.62
N SER A 172 -8.62 8.00 23.40
CA SER A 172 -9.82 7.46 22.76
C SER A 172 -9.59 6.05 22.23
N SER A 173 -10.64 5.27 22.04
CA SER A 173 -10.55 3.95 21.39
C SER A 173 -9.94 4.04 19.98
N GLN A 174 -10.12 5.18 19.31
CA GLN A 174 -9.56 5.46 18.00
C GLN A 174 -8.04 5.63 18.05
N ASP A 175 -7.53 6.35 19.05
CA ASP A 175 -6.09 6.55 19.25
C ASP A 175 -5.37 5.21 19.56
N LEU A 176 -6.00 4.34 20.35
CA LEU A 176 -5.46 3.01 20.66
C LEU A 176 -5.41 2.10 19.43
N LEU A 177 -6.43 2.15 18.57
CA LEU A 177 -6.46 1.42 17.31
C LEU A 177 -5.37 1.93 16.35
N GLU A 178 -5.19 3.25 16.25
CA GLU A 178 -4.15 3.84 15.39
C GLU A 178 -2.74 3.45 15.84
N ILE A 179 -2.48 3.47 17.16
CA ILE A 179 -1.20 3.02 17.74
C ILE A 179 -0.96 1.55 17.39
N LEU A 180 -1.97 0.70 17.56
CA LEU A 180 -1.86 -0.74 17.28
C LEU A 180 -1.62 -1.00 15.79
N GLU A 181 -2.35 -0.34 14.90
CA GLU A 181 -2.15 -0.45 13.45
C GLU A 181 -0.73 -0.01 13.03
N LYS A 182 -0.25 1.11 13.54
CA LYS A 182 1.09 1.63 13.24
C LYS A 182 2.17 0.64 13.67
N GLU A 183 2.06 0.05 14.84
CA GLU A 183 3.03 -0.93 15.35
C GLU A 183 2.97 -2.26 14.58
N LEU A 184 1.77 -2.75 14.27
CA LEU A 184 1.62 -3.95 13.45
C LEU A 184 2.20 -3.77 12.04
N LEU A 185 2.00 -2.59 11.44
CA LEU A 185 2.59 -2.24 10.15
C LEU A 185 4.12 -2.14 10.24
N ALA A 186 4.66 -1.58 11.32
CA ALA A 186 6.11 -1.51 11.53
C ALA A 186 6.72 -2.91 11.66
N ILE A 187 6.13 -3.78 12.48
CA ILE A 187 6.57 -5.18 12.64
C ILE A 187 6.48 -5.95 11.32
N SER A 188 5.41 -5.74 10.56
CA SER A 188 5.24 -6.36 9.23
C SER A 188 6.29 -5.86 8.26
N ALA A 189 6.55 -4.56 8.20
CA ALA A 189 7.56 -3.96 7.33
C ALA A 189 8.98 -4.42 7.68
N GLU A 190 9.31 -4.57 8.96
CA GLU A 190 10.59 -5.17 9.39
C GLU A 190 10.69 -6.64 8.96
N ASN A 191 9.57 -7.36 8.91
CA ASN A 191 9.54 -8.75 8.48
C ASN A 191 9.58 -8.90 6.95
N ASP A 192 9.01 -7.95 6.21
CA ASP A 192 8.96 -7.91 4.75
C ASP A 192 10.27 -7.38 4.11
N ARG A 193 11.18 -6.77 4.88
CA ARG A 193 12.54 -6.40 4.42
C ARG A 193 13.42 -7.61 4.07
N LYS A 194 12.84 -8.79 3.96
CA LYS A 194 13.48 -9.98 3.43
C LYS A 194 13.73 -9.82 1.93
N GLY A 195 14.98 -9.61 1.56
CA GLY A 195 15.43 -9.77 0.20
C GLY A 195 15.60 -8.52 -0.64
N GLU A 196 15.56 -7.31 -0.05
CA GLU A 196 15.93 -6.08 -0.77
C GLU A 196 17.40 -5.70 -0.55
N GLY A 197 18.29 -6.69 -0.53
CA GLY A 197 19.71 -6.49 -0.65
C GLY A 197 20.10 -6.11 -2.10
N LEU A 198 21.37 -5.80 -2.32
CA LEU A 198 21.92 -5.64 -3.67
C LEU A 198 21.78 -6.97 -4.42
N ILE A 199 20.97 -6.99 -5.47
CA ILE A 199 20.82 -8.14 -6.35
C ILE A 199 21.94 -8.08 -7.40
N SER A 200 22.58 -9.20 -7.70
CA SER A 200 23.64 -9.23 -8.69
C SER A 200 23.10 -8.86 -10.08
N GLY A 201 23.88 -8.10 -10.86
CA GLY A 201 23.49 -7.74 -12.23
C GLY A 201 23.19 -8.97 -13.10
N THR A 202 23.78 -10.11 -12.81
CA THR A 202 23.55 -11.37 -13.53
C THR A 202 22.17 -11.95 -13.25
N GLU A 203 21.69 -11.89 -12.00
CA GLU A 203 20.34 -12.33 -11.63
C GLU A 203 19.29 -11.43 -12.27
N VAL A 204 19.48 -10.10 -12.17
CA VAL A 204 18.60 -9.12 -12.82
C VAL A 204 18.55 -9.33 -14.34
N LEU A 205 19.68 -9.65 -14.97
CA LEU A 205 19.75 -9.95 -16.40
C LEU A 205 18.92 -11.19 -16.77
N GLN A 206 19.01 -12.27 -16.01
CA GLN A 206 18.23 -13.48 -16.25
C GLN A 206 16.73 -13.22 -16.14
N GLU A 207 16.27 -12.51 -15.09
CA GLU A 207 14.89 -12.12 -14.94
C GLU A 207 14.41 -11.23 -16.10
N THR A 208 15.26 -10.26 -16.51
CA THR A 208 14.94 -9.35 -17.61
C THR A 208 14.80 -10.07 -18.94
N ILE A 209 15.68 -11.04 -19.22
CA ILE A 209 15.60 -11.86 -20.45
C ILE A 209 14.28 -12.63 -20.48
N GLY A 210 13.87 -13.27 -19.36
CA GLY A 210 12.59 -13.98 -19.28
C GLY A 210 11.39 -13.08 -19.55
N VAL A 211 11.40 -11.85 -19.04
CA VAL A 211 10.35 -10.85 -19.31
C VAL A 211 10.35 -10.42 -20.79
N LEU A 212 11.53 -10.23 -21.39
CA LEU A 212 11.66 -9.86 -22.81
C LEU A 212 11.16 -10.97 -23.74
N GLU A 213 11.51 -12.22 -23.45
CA GLU A 213 11.01 -13.38 -24.21
C GLU A 213 9.48 -13.46 -24.17
N GLN A 214 8.87 -13.28 -23.01
CA GLN A 214 7.41 -13.24 -22.89
C GLN A 214 6.79 -12.10 -23.70
N ARG A 215 7.40 -10.91 -23.72
CA ARG A 215 6.95 -9.77 -24.52
C ARG A 215 7.04 -10.04 -26.01
N ILE A 216 8.11 -10.65 -26.47
CA ILE A 216 8.30 -11.02 -27.88
C ILE A 216 7.24 -12.05 -28.32
N LEU A 217 6.95 -13.04 -27.46
CA LEU A 217 5.96 -14.09 -27.75
C LEU A 217 4.51 -13.57 -27.70
N ALA A 218 4.25 -12.51 -26.92
CA ALA A 218 2.89 -11.99 -26.73
C ALA A 218 2.34 -11.24 -27.96
N ASP A 219 3.17 -10.88 -28.94
CA ASP A 219 2.85 -10.14 -30.17
C ASP A 219 1.92 -8.91 -29.95
N THR A 220 2.05 -8.29 -28.76
CA THR A 220 1.26 -7.12 -28.37
C THR A 220 2.18 -5.96 -28.00
N LEU A 221 1.88 -4.79 -28.55
CA LEU A 221 2.59 -3.55 -28.22
C LEU A 221 2.27 -3.04 -26.80
N ILE A 222 1.22 -3.59 -26.16
CA ILE A 222 0.73 -3.16 -24.86
C ILE A 222 1.26 -4.14 -23.80
N THR A 223 2.22 -3.70 -23.01
CA THR A 223 2.84 -4.50 -21.94
C THR A 223 2.21 -4.25 -20.57
N GLY A 224 1.57 -3.09 -20.40
CA GLY A 224 0.86 -2.68 -19.19
C GLY A 224 -0.64 -2.94 -19.26
N VAL A 225 -1.40 -2.29 -18.37
CA VAL A 225 -2.87 -2.28 -18.43
C VAL A 225 -3.29 -1.31 -19.54
N PRO A 226 -4.07 -1.74 -20.55
CA PRO A 226 -4.44 -0.87 -21.66
C PRO A 226 -5.31 0.28 -21.22
N SER A 227 -5.05 1.47 -21.76
CA SER A 227 -5.91 2.65 -21.58
C SER A 227 -7.20 2.52 -22.40
N GLY A 228 -7.14 1.74 -23.48
CA GLY A 228 -8.21 1.58 -24.49
C GLY A 228 -8.22 2.69 -25.54
N PHE A 229 -7.25 3.58 -25.52
CA PHE A 229 -7.05 4.61 -26.53
C PHE A 229 -5.78 4.32 -27.32
N THR A 230 -5.93 4.01 -28.60
CA THR A 230 -4.86 3.48 -29.45
C THR A 230 -3.60 4.35 -29.44
N ASP A 231 -3.75 5.65 -29.66
CA ASP A 231 -2.60 6.56 -29.71
C ASP A 231 -1.95 6.74 -28.34
N LEU A 232 -2.75 6.69 -27.26
CA LEU A 232 -2.24 6.76 -25.89
C LEU A 232 -1.48 5.47 -25.53
N ASP A 233 -2.03 4.32 -25.88
CA ASP A 233 -1.40 3.02 -25.67
C ASP A 233 -0.12 2.87 -26.50
N HIS A 234 -0.06 3.42 -27.71
CA HIS A 234 1.16 3.48 -28.51
C HIS A 234 2.28 4.30 -27.84
N MET A 235 1.94 5.41 -27.17
CA MET A 235 2.92 6.24 -26.48
C MET A 235 3.39 5.70 -25.13
N THR A 236 2.55 4.91 -24.45
CA THR A 236 2.78 4.45 -23.08
C THR A 236 3.08 2.96 -22.97
N GLY A 237 2.71 2.15 -23.96
CA GLY A 237 2.67 0.70 -23.84
C GLY A 237 1.59 0.21 -22.87
N GLY A 238 0.58 1.05 -22.56
CA GLY A 238 -0.37 0.87 -21.45
C GLY A 238 0.19 1.31 -20.09
N TRP A 239 -0.62 1.26 -19.04
CA TRP A 239 -0.23 1.64 -17.69
C TRP A 239 0.71 0.59 -17.11
N GLN A 240 1.97 0.95 -16.90
CA GLN A 240 3.01 0.02 -16.46
C GLN A 240 2.91 -0.26 -14.96
N LYS A 241 3.27 -1.48 -14.57
CA LYS A 241 3.34 -1.85 -13.15
C LYS A 241 4.26 -0.89 -12.39
N SER A 242 3.89 -0.59 -11.14
CA SER A 242 4.66 0.28 -10.25
C SER A 242 4.69 1.76 -10.65
N ASP A 243 3.97 2.17 -11.70
CA ASP A 243 3.90 3.58 -12.10
C ASP A 243 2.88 4.36 -11.29
N LEU A 244 3.26 5.61 -10.98
CA LEU A 244 2.36 6.66 -10.52
C LEU A 244 2.06 7.59 -11.69
N ILE A 245 0.81 7.61 -12.14
CA ILE A 245 0.31 8.44 -13.22
C ILE A 245 -0.54 9.56 -12.62
N ILE A 246 -0.20 10.81 -12.89
CA ILE A 246 -1.01 11.97 -12.50
C ILE A 246 -1.84 12.40 -13.68
N LEU A 247 -3.16 12.38 -13.53
CA LEU A 247 -4.10 12.91 -14.49
C LEU A 247 -4.66 14.25 -13.98
N ALA A 248 -4.23 15.35 -14.55
CA ALA A 248 -4.57 16.68 -14.06
C ALA A 248 -5.40 17.48 -15.07
N ALA A 249 -6.33 18.27 -14.55
CA ALA A 249 -7.16 19.14 -15.37
C ALA A 249 -7.75 20.31 -14.57
N ARG A 250 -8.19 21.36 -15.27
CA ARG A 250 -9.12 22.33 -14.71
C ARG A 250 -10.51 21.70 -14.54
N PRO A 251 -11.37 22.22 -13.63
CA PRO A 251 -12.75 21.77 -13.50
C PRO A 251 -13.49 21.73 -14.83
N ALA A 252 -14.40 20.78 -14.99
CA ALA A 252 -15.25 20.58 -16.17
C ALA A 252 -14.54 20.14 -17.47
N MET A 253 -13.23 19.89 -17.46
CA MET A 253 -12.50 19.36 -18.62
C MET A 253 -12.77 17.87 -18.93
N GLY A 254 -13.46 17.15 -18.04
CA GLY A 254 -13.77 15.73 -18.21
C GLY A 254 -12.79 14.78 -17.54
N LYS A 255 -11.99 15.23 -16.58
CA LYS A 255 -10.98 14.41 -15.86
C LYS A 255 -11.54 13.08 -15.34
N THR A 256 -12.61 13.12 -14.54
CA THR A 256 -13.28 11.92 -13.99
C THR A 256 -13.88 11.05 -15.10
N ALA A 257 -14.43 11.65 -16.17
CA ALA A 257 -14.97 10.89 -17.31
C ALA A 257 -13.87 10.08 -18.02
N LEU A 258 -12.73 10.70 -18.30
CA LEU A 258 -11.60 10.00 -18.92
C LEU A 258 -11.09 8.86 -18.03
N CYS A 259 -11.04 9.09 -16.75
CA CYS A 259 -10.60 8.09 -15.78
C CYS A 259 -11.55 6.89 -15.71
N LEU A 260 -12.88 7.13 -15.77
CA LEU A 260 -13.87 6.07 -15.85
C LEU A 260 -13.76 5.28 -17.17
N ASN A 261 -13.41 5.95 -18.29
CA ASN A 261 -13.14 5.24 -19.54
C ASN A 261 -11.89 4.36 -19.44
N PHE A 262 -10.81 4.82 -18.77
CA PHE A 262 -9.66 3.94 -18.49
C PHE A 262 -10.07 2.72 -17.66
N ALA A 263 -10.88 2.92 -16.62
CA ALA A 263 -11.38 1.84 -15.78
C ALA A 263 -12.21 0.84 -16.59
N THR A 264 -13.22 1.31 -17.35
CA THR A 264 -14.10 0.43 -18.12
C THR A 264 -13.35 -0.30 -19.24
N ASN A 265 -12.38 0.35 -19.89
CA ASN A 265 -11.54 -0.28 -20.90
C ASN A 265 -10.65 -1.38 -20.29
N ALA A 266 -10.06 -1.14 -19.12
CA ALA A 266 -9.31 -2.17 -18.40
C ALA A 266 -10.20 -3.36 -17.98
N LEU A 267 -11.42 -3.09 -17.51
CA LEU A 267 -12.41 -4.13 -17.15
C LEU A 267 -12.83 -4.99 -18.34
N LYS A 268 -12.99 -4.39 -19.53
CA LYS A 268 -13.33 -5.10 -20.79
C LYS A 268 -12.29 -6.15 -21.17
N VAL A 269 -11.03 -5.92 -20.84
CA VAL A 269 -9.94 -6.88 -21.05
C VAL A 269 -9.65 -7.76 -19.84
N GLY A 270 -10.55 -7.80 -18.88
CA GLY A 270 -10.50 -8.75 -17.76
C GLY A 270 -9.62 -8.30 -16.60
N LYS A 271 -9.19 -7.03 -16.50
CA LYS A 271 -8.39 -6.49 -15.41
C LYS A 271 -9.25 -6.16 -14.18
N ASN A 272 -8.66 -6.29 -13.00
CA ASN A 272 -9.28 -5.90 -11.73
C ASN A 272 -8.98 -4.44 -11.43
N VAL A 273 -10.02 -3.63 -11.25
CA VAL A 273 -9.90 -2.18 -11.09
C VAL A 273 -10.55 -1.72 -9.77
N ALA A 274 -9.82 -0.95 -8.99
CA ALA A 274 -10.34 -0.28 -7.80
C ALA A 274 -10.34 1.24 -7.98
N ILE A 275 -11.49 1.88 -7.70
CA ILE A 275 -11.65 3.34 -7.72
C ILE A 275 -11.91 3.82 -6.30
N PHE A 276 -11.08 4.74 -5.84
CA PHE A 276 -11.29 5.52 -4.61
C PHE A 276 -11.86 6.88 -4.99
N SER A 277 -13.16 7.06 -4.77
CA SER A 277 -13.88 8.29 -5.12
C SER A 277 -14.12 9.11 -3.86
N LEU A 278 -13.32 10.16 -3.70
CA LEU A 278 -13.39 11.02 -2.52
C LEU A 278 -14.30 12.25 -2.74
N GLU A 279 -14.69 12.52 -3.98
CA GLU A 279 -15.54 13.66 -4.37
C GLU A 279 -16.98 13.22 -4.70
N MET A 280 -17.14 12.08 -5.37
CA MET A 280 -18.43 11.63 -5.89
C MET A 280 -18.87 10.33 -5.22
N SER A 281 -20.20 10.18 -5.04
CA SER A 281 -20.76 8.92 -4.56
C SER A 281 -20.61 7.79 -5.61
N ARG A 282 -20.58 6.54 -5.13
CA ARG A 282 -20.54 5.34 -5.99
C ARG A 282 -21.72 5.31 -6.97
N SER A 283 -22.90 5.78 -6.55
CA SER A 283 -24.07 5.85 -7.43
C SER A 283 -23.86 6.82 -8.58
N GLN A 284 -23.33 8.01 -8.31
CA GLN A 284 -23.02 9.00 -9.35
C GLN A 284 -21.95 8.52 -10.34
N LEU A 285 -20.92 7.79 -9.85
CA LEU A 285 -19.92 7.18 -10.73
C LEU A 285 -20.55 6.11 -11.61
N MET A 286 -21.41 5.25 -11.03
CA MET A 286 -22.08 4.19 -11.77
C MET A 286 -23.04 4.75 -12.82
N GLU A 287 -23.80 5.83 -12.53
CA GLU A 287 -24.62 6.53 -13.51
C GLU A 287 -23.77 7.02 -14.70
N ARG A 288 -22.58 7.58 -14.46
CA ARG A 288 -21.69 8.01 -15.55
C ARG A 288 -21.16 6.82 -16.36
N VAL A 289 -20.81 5.72 -15.70
CA VAL A 289 -20.40 4.50 -16.41
C VAL A 289 -21.52 3.98 -17.28
N LEU A 290 -22.76 3.91 -16.78
CA LEU A 290 -23.93 3.47 -17.53
C LEU A 290 -24.25 4.41 -18.71
N ALA A 291 -24.20 5.74 -18.49
CA ALA A 291 -24.39 6.73 -19.55
C ALA A 291 -23.35 6.57 -20.68
N SER A 292 -22.07 6.37 -20.30
CA SER A 292 -20.98 6.18 -21.25
C SER A 292 -21.10 4.85 -22.03
N GLU A 293 -21.30 3.74 -21.34
CA GLU A 293 -21.40 2.40 -21.97
C GLU A 293 -22.66 2.23 -22.82
N GLY A 294 -23.79 2.79 -22.36
CA GLY A 294 -25.07 2.74 -23.08
C GLY A 294 -25.24 3.82 -24.14
N ARG A 295 -24.33 4.80 -24.21
CA ARG A 295 -24.52 6.02 -25.03
C ARG A 295 -25.87 6.67 -24.78
N VAL A 296 -26.26 6.79 -23.50
CA VAL A 296 -27.47 7.44 -23.05
C VAL A 296 -27.12 8.83 -22.53
N ASP A 297 -27.90 9.83 -22.90
CA ASP A 297 -27.68 11.21 -22.44
C ASP A 297 -27.70 11.27 -20.91
N SER A 298 -26.59 11.71 -20.30
CA SER A 298 -26.40 11.74 -18.85
C SER A 298 -27.40 12.64 -18.13
N SER A 299 -27.89 13.71 -18.79
CA SER A 299 -28.91 14.61 -18.25
C SER A 299 -30.28 13.98 -18.25
N ARG A 300 -30.60 13.23 -19.32
CA ARG A 300 -31.85 12.47 -19.41
C ARG A 300 -31.86 11.31 -18.43
N LEU A 301 -30.77 10.57 -18.34
CA LEU A 301 -30.61 9.49 -17.35
C LEU A 301 -30.86 10.00 -15.92
N ARG A 302 -30.22 11.11 -15.56
CA ARG A 302 -30.38 11.70 -14.22
C ARG A 302 -31.80 12.20 -13.92
N LYS A 303 -32.54 12.64 -14.95
CA LYS A 303 -33.93 13.11 -14.79
C LYS A 303 -34.94 11.96 -14.85
N GLY A 304 -34.51 10.76 -15.28
CA GLY A 304 -35.41 9.63 -15.54
C GLY A 304 -36.25 9.80 -16.81
N ASP A 305 -35.87 10.74 -17.70
CA ASP A 305 -36.56 11.03 -18.95
C ASP A 305 -35.96 10.21 -20.08
N LEU A 306 -36.28 8.92 -20.13
CA LEU A 306 -35.75 7.93 -21.06
C LEU A 306 -36.84 7.39 -21.96
N GLY A 307 -36.66 7.54 -23.28
CA GLY A 307 -37.49 6.87 -24.25
C GLY A 307 -37.17 5.37 -24.36
N ASP A 308 -37.98 4.61 -25.08
CA ASP A 308 -37.83 3.14 -25.19
C ASP A 308 -36.45 2.74 -25.70
N GLU A 309 -35.92 3.42 -26.72
CA GLU A 309 -34.58 3.18 -27.26
C GLU A 309 -33.47 3.42 -26.23
N ASP A 310 -33.60 4.48 -25.38
CA ASP A 310 -32.64 4.77 -24.32
C ASP A 310 -32.72 3.73 -23.20
N GLN A 311 -33.92 3.21 -22.91
CA GLN A 311 -34.12 2.13 -21.94
C GLN A 311 -33.43 0.84 -22.42
N ASP A 312 -33.57 0.48 -23.69
CA ASP A 312 -32.91 -0.69 -24.27
C ASP A 312 -31.37 -0.55 -24.20
N ARG A 313 -30.85 0.62 -24.57
CA ARG A 313 -29.43 0.92 -24.49
C ARG A 313 -28.93 0.85 -23.05
N LEU A 314 -29.68 1.39 -22.10
CA LEU A 314 -29.36 1.32 -20.68
C LEU A 314 -29.35 -0.13 -20.19
N MET A 315 -30.33 -0.94 -20.56
CA MET A 315 -30.37 -2.36 -20.20
C MET A 315 -29.19 -3.14 -20.78
N HIS A 316 -28.75 -2.81 -22.00
CA HIS A 316 -27.52 -3.36 -22.57
C HIS A 316 -26.29 -2.95 -21.73
N ALA A 317 -26.17 -1.67 -21.35
CA ALA A 317 -25.09 -1.18 -20.50
C ALA A 317 -25.07 -1.88 -19.12
N VAL A 318 -26.23 -2.07 -18.51
CA VAL A 318 -26.36 -2.80 -17.22
C VAL A 318 -25.84 -4.23 -17.37
N ARG A 319 -26.16 -4.94 -18.46
CA ARG A 319 -25.63 -6.29 -18.70
C ARG A 319 -24.12 -6.29 -18.89
N THR A 320 -23.59 -5.31 -19.62
CA THR A 320 -22.14 -5.14 -19.85
C THR A 320 -21.41 -4.88 -18.52
N VAL A 321 -21.90 -3.95 -17.72
CA VAL A 321 -21.28 -3.63 -16.42
C VAL A 321 -21.41 -4.80 -15.43
N ASN A 322 -22.55 -5.51 -15.45
CA ASN A 322 -22.72 -6.70 -14.62
C ASN A 322 -21.74 -7.83 -15.03
N ALA A 323 -21.39 -7.93 -16.32
CA ALA A 323 -20.40 -8.89 -16.80
C ALA A 323 -18.96 -8.58 -16.32
N TYR A 324 -18.68 -7.36 -15.88
CA TYR A 324 -17.41 -7.05 -15.19
C TYR A 324 -17.29 -7.79 -13.86
N GLY A 325 -18.43 -8.10 -13.22
CA GLY A 325 -18.54 -8.92 -12.02
C GLY A 325 -17.70 -8.36 -10.86
N ALA A 326 -17.11 -9.29 -10.11
CA ALA A 326 -16.25 -8.97 -8.96
C ALA A 326 -14.83 -8.46 -9.37
N ARG A 327 -14.72 -7.68 -10.47
CA ARG A 327 -13.47 -7.05 -10.91
C ARG A 327 -13.53 -5.52 -10.82
N PHE A 328 -14.70 -4.95 -10.56
CA PHE A 328 -14.93 -3.52 -10.46
C PHE A 328 -15.30 -3.14 -9.03
N TYR A 329 -14.40 -2.41 -8.35
CA TYR A 329 -14.54 -2.02 -6.95
C TYR A 329 -14.56 -0.51 -6.81
N ILE A 330 -15.45 0.02 -5.98
CA ILE A 330 -15.57 1.46 -5.70
C ILE A 330 -15.62 1.68 -4.19
N ASP A 331 -14.69 2.48 -3.68
CA ASP A 331 -14.66 2.98 -2.31
C ASP A 331 -14.99 4.49 -2.31
N GLU A 332 -16.01 4.91 -1.56
CA GLU A 332 -16.43 6.32 -1.45
C GLU A 332 -16.18 6.91 -0.05
N THR A 333 -15.28 6.30 0.73
CA THR A 333 -15.01 6.76 2.09
C THR A 333 -14.43 8.19 2.08
N PRO A 334 -15.13 9.19 2.67
CA PRO A 334 -14.63 10.55 2.70
C PRO A 334 -13.45 10.68 3.68
N GLY A 335 -12.49 11.56 3.33
CA GLY A 335 -11.36 11.86 4.21
C GLY A 335 -10.41 10.69 4.45
N LEU A 336 -10.39 9.72 3.53
CA LEU A 336 -9.53 8.53 3.60
C LEU A 336 -8.08 8.91 3.80
N SER A 337 -7.43 8.35 4.81
CA SER A 337 -6.00 8.53 5.03
C SER A 337 -5.18 7.64 4.09
N ILE A 338 -3.93 8.06 3.80
CA ILE A 338 -3.03 7.28 2.96
C ILE A 338 -2.71 5.90 3.57
N SER A 339 -2.68 5.77 4.89
CA SER A 339 -2.48 4.52 5.62
C SER A 339 -3.67 3.57 5.44
N GLU A 340 -4.90 4.06 5.56
CA GLU A 340 -6.10 3.26 5.32
C GLU A 340 -6.21 2.81 3.87
N LEU A 341 -5.91 3.71 2.91
CA LEU A 341 -5.88 3.37 1.49
C LEU A 341 -4.88 2.23 1.24
N ARG A 342 -3.66 2.32 1.82
CA ARG A 342 -2.64 1.28 1.72
C ARG A 342 -3.11 -0.06 2.31
N SER A 343 -3.72 -0.03 3.50
CA SER A 343 -4.25 -1.22 4.17
C SER A 343 -5.34 -1.90 3.34
N ARG A 344 -6.32 -1.11 2.85
CA ARG A 344 -7.44 -1.61 2.04
C ARG A 344 -6.97 -2.21 0.71
N THR A 345 -6.08 -1.54 0.01
CA THR A 345 -5.56 -2.01 -1.29
C THR A 345 -4.70 -3.26 -1.15
N ARG A 346 -3.86 -3.36 -0.11
CA ARG A 346 -3.07 -4.57 0.20
C ARG A 346 -3.98 -5.78 0.43
N ARG A 347 -4.97 -5.64 1.31
CA ARG A 347 -5.93 -6.70 1.61
C ARG A 347 -6.68 -7.10 0.34
N HIS A 348 -7.20 -6.11 -0.40
CA HIS A 348 -7.96 -6.36 -1.62
C HIS A 348 -7.12 -7.09 -2.68
N LYS A 349 -5.88 -6.66 -2.90
CA LYS A 349 -4.96 -7.33 -3.84
C LYS A 349 -4.71 -8.79 -3.46
N LYS A 350 -4.56 -9.07 -2.15
CA LYS A 350 -4.33 -10.44 -1.67
C LYS A 350 -5.55 -11.35 -1.86
N GLU A 351 -6.75 -10.82 -1.66
CA GLU A 351 -8.01 -11.59 -1.69
C GLU A 351 -8.56 -11.76 -3.10
N ASN A 352 -8.50 -10.71 -3.93
CA ASN A 352 -9.22 -10.64 -5.21
C ASN A 352 -8.31 -10.36 -6.40
N GLY A 353 -7.05 -10.03 -6.17
CA GLY A 353 -6.17 -9.48 -7.19
C GLY A 353 -6.48 -8.01 -7.47
N LEU A 354 -5.51 -7.29 -8.07
CA LEU A 354 -5.66 -5.88 -8.42
C LEU A 354 -4.66 -5.52 -9.52
N ASP A 355 -5.16 -4.92 -10.60
CA ASP A 355 -4.36 -4.55 -11.77
C ASP A 355 -4.27 -3.04 -11.98
N LEU A 356 -5.24 -2.26 -11.48
CA LEU A 356 -5.28 -0.81 -11.63
C LEU A 356 -5.95 -0.17 -10.41
N ILE A 357 -5.35 0.90 -9.89
CA ILE A 357 -5.91 1.75 -8.85
C ILE A 357 -6.16 3.15 -9.42
N ILE A 358 -7.34 3.71 -9.15
CA ILE A 358 -7.72 5.06 -9.54
C ILE A 358 -8.14 5.83 -8.29
N ILE A 359 -7.67 7.08 -8.14
CA ILE A 359 -7.97 7.94 -6.99
C ILE A 359 -8.53 9.28 -7.49
N ASP A 360 -9.79 9.58 -7.20
CA ASP A 360 -10.46 10.84 -7.59
C ASP A 360 -10.88 11.63 -6.34
N TYR A 361 -10.15 12.63 -5.96
CA TYR A 361 -8.89 13.16 -6.39
C TYR A 361 -7.91 13.28 -5.22
N LEU A 362 -6.62 13.29 -5.54
CA LEU A 362 -5.50 13.23 -4.60
C LEU A 362 -5.59 14.25 -3.46
N GLN A 363 -6.01 15.49 -3.75
CA GLN A 363 -6.10 16.55 -2.75
C GLN A 363 -7.20 16.33 -1.68
N LEU A 364 -8.04 15.32 -1.78
CA LEU A 364 -9.01 14.95 -0.73
C LEU A 364 -8.49 13.84 0.20
N LEU A 365 -7.35 13.22 -0.13
CA LEU A 365 -6.68 12.33 0.79
C LEU A 365 -6.14 13.11 1.99
N SER A 366 -6.07 12.42 3.11
CA SER A 366 -5.51 12.95 4.35
C SER A 366 -4.09 12.40 4.57
N GLY A 367 -3.14 13.30 4.77
CA GLY A 367 -1.80 12.98 5.25
C GLY A 367 -1.77 12.71 6.74
N SER A 368 -0.57 12.48 7.29
CA SER A 368 -0.36 12.31 8.73
C SER A 368 -0.72 13.57 9.52
N SER A 369 -0.97 13.41 10.83
CA SER A 369 -1.29 14.54 11.73
C SER A 369 -0.19 15.62 11.74
N ASP A 370 1.06 15.20 11.56
CA ASP A 370 2.22 16.09 11.62
C ASP A 370 2.33 16.95 10.35
N THR A 371 2.17 16.35 9.17
CA THR A 371 2.24 17.07 7.90
C THR A 371 1.04 18.00 7.68
N LYS A 372 -0.13 17.68 8.23
CA LYS A 372 -1.28 18.60 8.24
C LYS A 372 -0.99 19.92 8.96
N ARG A 373 -0.17 19.90 10.03
CA ARG A 373 0.24 21.11 10.76
C ARG A 373 1.28 21.94 10.01
N GLU A 374 2.08 21.29 9.16
CA GLU A 374 3.17 21.93 8.43
C GLU A 374 2.75 22.63 7.13
N GLY A 375 1.53 22.38 6.68
CA GLY A 375 0.91 23.04 5.52
C GLY A 375 0.60 22.10 4.36
N ARG A 376 -0.27 22.57 3.48
CA ARG A 376 -0.85 21.76 2.39
C ARG A 376 0.18 21.20 1.42
N GLU A 377 1.21 21.96 1.11
CA GLU A 377 2.27 21.52 0.19
C GLU A 377 3.02 20.28 0.69
N ARG A 378 3.33 20.24 2.01
CA ARG A 378 3.99 19.09 2.63
C ARG A 378 3.08 17.87 2.72
N GLU A 379 1.80 18.10 3.02
CA GLU A 379 0.80 17.03 3.05
C GLU A 379 0.67 16.37 1.67
N VAL A 380 0.59 17.16 0.59
CA VAL A 380 0.53 16.63 -0.78
C VAL A 380 1.84 15.92 -1.17
N SER A 381 2.98 16.40 -0.70
CA SER A 381 4.28 15.76 -0.91
C SER A 381 4.34 14.39 -0.24
N GLU A 382 3.89 14.30 1.01
CA GLU A 382 3.80 13.01 1.73
C GLU A 382 2.88 12.03 1.01
N ILE A 383 1.70 12.49 0.59
CA ILE A 383 0.73 11.66 -0.13
C ILE A 383 1.34 11.14 -1.44
N SER A 384 1.98 12.02 -2.22
CA SER A 384 2.62 11.67 -3.49
C SER A 384 3.66 10.56 -3.34
N MET A 385 4.60 10.76 -2.43
CA MET A 385 5.65 9.80 -2.13
C MET A 385 5.06 8.44 -1.67
N ASN A 386 4.07 8.48 -0.79
CA ASN A 386 3.41 7.26 -0.31
C ASN A 386 2.64 6.53 -1.41
N LEU A 387 1.98 7.24 -2.34
CA LEU A 387 1.32 6.64 -3.50
C LEU A 387 2.34 5.97 -4.45
N LYS A 388 3.50 6.62 -4.69
CA LYS A 388 4.57 6.02 -5.49
C LYS A 388 5.13 4.76 -4.83
N ASN A 389 5.35 4.80 -3.52
CA ASN A 389 5.78 3.62 -2.76
C ASN A 389 4.73 2.50 -2.81
N LEU A 390 3.45 2.83 -2.68
CA LEU A 390 2.35 1.88 -2.78
C LEU A 390 2.27 1.23 -4.17
N ALA A 391 2.44 2.00 -5.24
CA ALA A 391 2.48 1.48 -6.61
C ALA A 391 3.60 0.45 -6.78
N LYS A 392 4.81 0.75 -6.26
CA LYS A 392 5.96 -0.17 -6.27
C LYS A 392 5.68 -1.42 -5.43
N GLU A 393 5.24 -1.26 -4.20
CA GLU A 393 4.93 -2.33 -3.26
C GLU A 393 3.92 -3.32 -3.82
N LEU A 394 2.83 -2.78 -4.38
CA LEU A 394 1.78 -3.60 -4.98
C LEU A 394 2.12 -4.06 -6.41
N SER A 395 3.18 -3.55 -7.05
CA SER A 395 3.44 -3.75 -8.48
C SER A 395 2.17 -3.52 -9.33
N VAL A 396 1.46 -2.42 -9.05
CA VAL A 396 0.20 -2.01 -9.71
C VAL A 396 0.29 -0.55 -10.11
N PRO A 397 -0.11 -0.15 -11.33
CA PRO A 397 -0.23 1.25 -11.70
C PRO A 397 -1.29 1.96 -10.87
N ILE A 398 -0.96 3.19 -10.44
CA ILE A 398 -1.89 4.08 -9.74
C ILE A 398 -2.12 5.31 -10.60
N ILE A 399 -3.37 5.59 -10.97
CA ILE A 399 -3.78 6.84 -11.60
C ILE A 399 -4.39 7.73 -10.52
N ALA A 400 -3.69 8.80 -10.16
CA ALA A 400 -4.18 9.78 -9.21
C ALA A 400 -4.62 11.05 -9.95
N LEU A 401 -5.87 11.45 -9.74
CA LEU A 401 -6.41 12.65 -10.31
C LEU A 401 -5.97 13.86 -9.50
N ALA A 402 -5.60 14.94 -10.18
CA ALA A 402 -5.21 16.20 -9.56
C ALA A 402 -5.96 17.39 -10.18
N GLN A 403 -6.22 18.39 -9.36
CA GLN A 403 -6.81 19.64 -9.84
C GLN A 403 -5.71 20.67 -10.08
N LEU A 404 -5.75 21.35 -11.22
CA LEU A 404 -4.82 22.43 -11.55
C LEU A 404 -5.20 23.73 -10.88
N ASN A 405 -4.21 24.58 -10.59
CA ASN A 405 -4.42 25.94 -10.14
C ASN A 405 -5.06 26.79 -11.25
N ARG A 406 -5.35 28.09 -10.96
CA ARG A 406 -5.98 29.01 -11.93
C ARG A 406 -4.99 29.62 -12.95
N GLY A 407 -3.73 29.19 -12.96
CA GLY A 407 -2.71 29.68 -13.87
C GLY A 407 -3.08 29.60 -15.35
N PRO A 408 -3.59 28.46 -15.86
CA PRO A 408 -4.04 28.34 -17.23
C PRO A 408 -5.08 29.40 -17.64
N ASP A 409 -6.02 29.72 -16.73
CA ASP A 409 -7.11 30.66 -17.03
C ASP A 409 -6.62 32.11 -17.31
N SER A 410 -5.44 32.46 -16.82
CA SER A 410 -4.86 33.81 -16.96
C SER A 410 -3.95 34.00 -18.19
N ARG A 411 -3.56 32.88 -18.83
CA ARG A 411 -2.64 32.92 -19.99
C ARG A 411 -3.39 33.04 -21.32
N PRO A 412 -2.79 33.60 -22.39
CA PRO A 412 -3.34 33.55 -23.73
C PRO A 412 -3.51 32.08 -24.21
N ASP A 413 -2.45 31.27 -24.08
CA ASP A 413 -2.52 29.83 -24.29
C ASP A 413 -2.96 29.14 -23.00
N LYS A 414 -4.17 28.62 -23.02
CA LYS A 414 -4.84 28.00 -21.88
C LYS A 414 -4.37 26.53 -21.63
N ARG A 415 -3.47 26.00 -22.49
CA ARG A 415 -2.96 24.64 -22.34
C ARG A 415 -2.18 24.49 -21.03
N PRO A 416 -2.49 23.47 -20.23
CA PRO A 416 -1.82 23.24 -18.97
C PRO A 416 -0.33 22.90 -19.13
N LYS A 417 0.47 23.24 -18.11
CA LYS A 417 1.90 22.92 -17.99
C LYS A 417 2.19 22.36 -16.59
N SER A 418 3.33 21.71 -16.41
CA SER A 418 3.73 21.15 -15.10
C SER A 418 3.72 22.19 -13.97
N SER A 419 4.07 23.45 -14.26
CA SER A 419 3.99 24.55 -13.29
C SER A 419 2.58 24.86 -12.77
N ASP A 420 1.54 24.38 -13.42
CA ASP A 420 0.15 24.58 -13.01
C ASP A 420 -0.31 23.56 -11.95
N LEU A 421 0.52 22.55 -11.67
CA LEU A 421 0.41 21.63 -10.52
C LEU A 421 0.86 22.30 -9.20
N ARG A 422 0.74 23.63 -9.07
CA ARG A 422 1.21 24.43 -7.93
C ARG A 422 0.70 23.86 -6.60
N GLU A 423 1.52 23.94 -5.56
CA GLU A 423 1.43 23.25 -4.26
C GLU A 423 1.85 21.77 -4.31
N SER A 424 2.40 21.30 -5.44
CA SER A 424 2.69 19.90 -5.70
C SER A 424 3.95 19.72 -6.53
N GLY A 425 5.02 20.49 -6.27
CA GLY A 425 6.33 20.29 -6.93
C GLY A 425 6.85 18.85 -6.78
N SER A 426 6.49 18.20 -5.68
CA SER A 426 6.74 16.79 -5.42
C SER A 426 5.99 15.85 -6.37
N LEU A 427 4.75 16.18 -6.79
CA LEU A 427 4.03 15.38 -7.78
C LEU A 427 4.79 15.27 -9.09
N GLU A 428 5.45 16.36 -9.50
CA GLU A 428 6.28 16.34 -10.71
C GLU A 428 7.53 15.46 -10.55
N GLN A 429 8.09 15.38 -9.34
CA GLN A 429 9.25 14.54 -9.06
C GLN A 429 8.87 13.05 -8.97
N ASP A 430 7.84 12.73 -8.19
CA ASP A 430 7.45 11.36 -7.86
C ASP A 430 6.73 10.64 -9.00
N ALA A 431 5.92 11.36 -9.78
CA ALA A 431 5.16 10.77 -10.87
C ALA A 431 6.09 10.26 -12.00
N ASP A 432 5.75 9.10 -12.54
CA ASP A 432 6.40 8.56 -13.74
C ASP A 432 5.81 9.18 -15.01
N MET A 433 4.50 9.50 -14.94
CA MET A 433 3.77 10.13 -16.04
C MET A 433 2.83 11.21 -15.52
N ILE A 434 2.77 12.33 -16.24
CA ILE A 434 1.83 13.43 -15.98
C ILE A 434 1.08 13.72 -17.26
N LEU A 435 -0.24 13.60 -17.19
CA LEU A 435 -1.17 13.83 -18.29
C LEU A 435 -2.07 15.00 -17.95
N PHE A 436 -2.22 15.92 -18.88
CA PHE A 436 -3.15 17.03 -18.78
C PHE A 436 -4.31 16.84 -19.75
N VAL A 437 -5.53 17.07 -19.27
CA VAL A 437 -6.72 17.11 -20.13
C VAL A 437 -7.03 18.56 -20.46
N TYR A 438 -7.10 18.85 -21.75
CA TYR A 438 -7.45 20.17 -22.26
C TYR A 438 -8.53 20.05 -23.35
N ARG A 439 -9.46 21.01 -23.34
CA ARG A 439 -10.50 21.14 -24.36
C ARG A 439 -10.60 22.59 -24.78
N ASP A 440 -10.27 22.88 -26.03
CA ASP A 440 -10.27 24.24 -26.54
C ASP A 440 -11.67 24.85 -26.58
N GLU A 441 -12.69 24.06 -26.96
CA GLU A 441 -14.09 24.48 -27.01
C GLU A 441 -14.64 25.01 -25.67
N TYR A 442 -14.04 24.63 -24.54
CA TYR A 442 -14.45 25.09 -23.21
C TYR A 442 -14.09 26.56 -22.99
N TYR A 443 -12.94 26.99 -23.52
CA TYR A 443 -12.45 28.36 -23.41
C TYR A 443 -12.82 29.22 -24.62
N ASN A 444 -12.93 28.62 -25.78
CA ASN A 444 -13.16 29.26 -27.05
C ASN A 444 -14.44 28.73 -27.72
N PRO A 445 -15.59 29.39 -27.59
CA PRO A 445 -16.84 28.98 -28.23
C PRO A 445 -16.78 28.81 -29.75
N ASN A 446 -15.83 29.51 -30.40
CA ASN A 446 -15.60 29.44 -31.85
C ASN A 446 -14.41 28.56 -32.22
N SER A 447 -14.08 27.59 -31.38
CA SER A 447 -12.99 26.65 -31.65
C SER A 447 -13.26 25.82 -32.89
N GLU A 448 -12.23 25.58 -33.69
CA GLU A 448 -12.27 24.60 -34.78
C GLU A 448 -12.21 23.15 -34.28
N ASP A 449 -11.83 22.97 -33.01
CA ASP A 449 -11.66 21.66 -32.35
C ASP A 449 -12.85 21.28 -31.47
N VAL A 450 -14.08 21.58 -31.94
CA VAL A 450 -15.31 21.19 -31.23
C VAL A 450 -15.39 19.66 -31.10
N GLY A 451 -15.72 19.17 -29.90
CA GLY A 451 -15.81 17.74 -29.63
C GLY A 451 -14.44 17.03 -29.55
N LYS A 452 -13.33 17.78 -29.54
CA LYS A 452 -11.99 17.21 -29.36
C LYS A 452 -11.43 17.55 -27.97
N ALA A 453 -10.65 16.64 -27.46
CA ALA A 453 -9.88 16.82 -26.25
C ALA A 453 -8.41 16.47 -26.50
N GLU A 454 -7.52 17.26 -25.96
CA GLU A 454 -6.09 17.03 -25.98
C GLU A 454 -5.65 16.37 -24.67
N ILE A 455 -4.92 15.25 -24.78
CA ILE A 455 -4.21 14.64 -23.68
C ILE A 455 -2.74 14.99 -23.84
N ILE A 456 -2.29 15.94 -23.05
CA ILE A 456 -0.94 16.52 -23.16
C ILE A 456 -0.02 15.83 -22.15
N PHE A 457 1.09 15.28 -22.62
CA PHE A 457 2.12 14.68 -21.78
C PHE A 457 3.04 15.74 -21.19
N GLY A 458 2.84 16.10 -19.95
CA GLY A 458 3.75 16.97 -19.19
C GLY A 458 5.03 16.27 -18.76
N LYS A 459 4.92 14.96 -18.48
CA LYS A 459 6.05 14.09 -18.15
C LYS A 459 5.77 12.67 -18.64
N ASN A 460 6.78 12.00 -19.17
CA ASN A 460 6.75 10.58 -19.52
C ASN A 460 8.14 9.99 -19.33
N ARG A 461 8.32 9.16 -18.29
CA ARG A 461 9.60 8.49 -18.02
C ARG A 461 9.90 7.34 -18.98
N HIS A 462 8.87 6.79 -19.60
CA HIS A 462 8.99 5.59 -20.45
C HIS A 462 9.03 5.91 -21.94
N GLY A 463 8.85 7.18 -22.35
CA GLY A 463 8.80 7.53 -23.76
C GLY A 463 8.86 9.04 -24.02
N SER A 464 8.47 9.41 -25.22
CA SER A 464 8.45 10.80 -25.65
C SER A 464 7.29 11.58 -25.01
N GLN A 465 7.45 12.89 -24.90
CA GLN A 465 6.35 13.81 -24.66
C GLN A 465 5.62 14.09 -25.97
N GLY A 466 4.36 14.50 -25.88
CA GLY A 466 3.53 14.79 -27.04
C GLY A 466 2.11 15.10 -26.63
N THR A 467 1.22 15.15 -27.61
CA THR A 467 -0.22 15.35 -27.39
C THR A 467 -1.00 14.33 -28.18
N VAL A 468 -1.92 13.65 -27.51
CA VAL A 468 -2.87 12.73 -28.13
C VAL A 468 -4.23 13.43 -28.20
N GLN A 469 -4.87 13.37 -29.35
CA GLN A 469 -6.23 13.88 -29.53
C GLN A 469 -7.26 12.77 -29.40
N LEU A 470 -8.30 13.03 -28.62
CA LEU A 470 -9.43 12.15 -28.41
C LEU A 470 -10.74 12.88 -28.78
N ALA A 471 -11.73 12.14 -29.25
CA ALA A 471 -13.09 12.66 -29.36
C ALA A 471 -13.74 12.71 -27.97
N TYR A 472 -14.38 13.81 -27.62
CA TYR A 472 -15.17 13.95 -26.40
C TYR A 472 -16.65 14.14 -26.73
N LEU A 473 -17.48 13.30 -26.15
CA LEU A 473 -18.94 13.35 -26.30
C LEU A 473 -19.59 13.83 -25.00
N PRO A 474 -19.90 15.12 -24.87
CA PRO A 474 -20.36 15.70 -23.61
C PRO A 474 -21.68 15.10 -23.10
N ASN A 475 -22.60 14.75 -24.00
CA ASN A 475 -23.90 14.16 -23.64
C ASN A 475 -23.75 12.80 -22.93
N PHE A 476 -22.75 12.01 -23.34
CA PHE A 476 -22.49 10.67 -22.80
C PHE A 476 -21.36 10.69 -21.76
N VAL A 477 -20.75 11.87 -21.53
CA VAL A 477 -19.61 12.05 -20.62
C VAL A 477 -18.50 11.03 -20.92
N SER A 478 -18.18 10.85 -22.20
CA SER A 478 -17.24 9.81 -22.65
C SER A 478 -16.23 10.30 -23.66
N PHE A 479 -15.05 9.66 -23.64
CA PHE A 479 -13.96 9.85 -24.60
C PHE A 479 -13.87 8.65 -25.53
N HIS A 480 -13.46 8.89 -26.78
CA HIS A 480 -13.31 7.88 -27.81
C HIS A 480 -12.05 8.13 -28.64
N ASN A 481 -11.55 7.09 -29.31
CA ASN A 481 -10.51 7.27 -30.30
C ASN A 481 -10.99 8.20 -31.41
N LEU A 482 -10.16 9.14 -31.82
CA LEU A 482 -10.44 10.00 -32.96
C LEU A 482 -10.21 9.17 -34.22
N MET A 483 -11.22 9.08 -35.10
CA MET A 483 -11.01 8.46 -36.40
C MET A 483 -10.05 9.33 -37.22
N LYS A 484 -8.90 8.76 -37.60
CA LYS A 484 -8.00 9.38 -38.56
C LYS A 484 -8.63 9.18 -39.93
N GLY A 485 -9.08 10.30 -40.54
CA GLY A 485 -9.61 10.31 -41.89
C GLY A 485 -8.56 9.93 -42.93
#